data_d469db5b60337e752e0be1b418d423f5
#
_entry.id   d469db5b60337e752e0be1b418d423f5
#
_cell.length_a   1.000
_cell.length_b   1.000
_cell.length_c   1.000
_cell.angle_alpha   90.00
_cell.angle_beta   90.00
_cell.angle_gamma   90.00
#
_symmetry.space_group_name_H-M   'P 1'
#
loop_
_entity.id
_entity.type
_entity.pdbx_description
1 polymer ?
#
loop_
_entity_poly.entity_id
_entity_poly.type
_entity_poly.pdbx_seq_one_letter_code
_entity_poly.pdbx_strand_id
1 'polypeptide(L)'
;VARIAQKSVETIKHQVNLVDLVSPYVELKRAGSSWKGLSPFTQEKTPSFYVHPDRGFYKCFSTGEGGDCFTFIMKVENLEFPEAIEFIAKKFNITLEYEAGGPSREEMSLRKQIFEIHELATTWFHQQFIESEEAAPVRKYWQDQRGFTMETADEVKIGYAPVARNALALYFKERGIPAAAMRQSGLFFARDNENFHDNFKSRFRGRLMVPIRDVQGRVVAFTARQLEQTPADDPAREAKYV
;
A
#
# COMPACT_ATOMS: atom_id res chain seq x y z
N VAL A 1 23.24 -5.87 -0.02
CA VAL A 1 21.79 -6.00 -0.16
C VAL A 1 21.52 -7.21 -1.04
N ALA A 2 20.76 -8.18 -0.55
CA ALA A 2 20.54 -9.47 -1.23
C ALA A 2 19.31 -9.38 -2.16
N ARG A 3 19.47 -9.73 -3.42
CA ARG A 3 18.40 -9.92 -4.40
C ARG A 3 18.00 -11.39 -4.42
N ILE A 4 16.70 -11.69 -4.54
CA ILE A 4 16.28 -13.09 -4.74
C ILE A 4 16.94 -13.62 -6.02
N ALA A 5 17.68 -14.73 -5.89
CA ALA A 5 18.41 -15.30 -7.01
C ALA A 5 17.47 -15.78 -8.10
N GLN A 6 17.85 -15.58 -9.37
CA GLN A 6 17.10 -16.04 -10.52
C GLN A 6 16.77 -17.55 -10.44
N LYS A 7 17.69 -18.33 -9.90
CA LYS A 7 17.51 -19.77 -9.64
C LYS A 7 16.32 -20.07 -8.73
N SER A 8 16.05 -19.24 -7.71
CA SER A 8 14.88 -19.39 -6.83
C SER A 8 13.58 -19.14 -7.57
N VAL A 9 13.55 -18.16 -8.47
CA VAL A 9 12.38 -17.87 -9.34
C VAL A 9 12.10 -19.07 -10.27
N GLU A 10 13.12 -19.63 -10.86
CA GLU A 10 12.99 -20.81 -11.73
C GLU A 10 12.55 -22.05 -10.94
N THR A 11 13.10 -22.26 -9.75
CA THR A 11 12.71 -23.36 -8.85
C THR A 11 11.20 -23.27 -8.53
N ILE A 12 10.70 -22.08 -8.18
CA ILE A 12 9.26 -21.87 -7.92
C ILE A 12 8.43 -22.22 -9.16
N LYS A 13 8.81 -21.73 -10.35
CA LYS A 13 8.09 -22.02 -11.60
C LYS A 13 7.98 -23.51 -11.90
N HIS A 14 9.00 -24.28 -11.54
CA HIS A 14 9.03 -25.72 -11.78
C HIS A 14 8.34 -26.55 -10.68
N GLN A 15 8.39 -26.12 -9.43
CA GLN A 15 7.87 -26.90 -8.31
C GLN A 15 6.42 -26.56 -7.93
N VAL A 16 5.95 -25.35 -8.22
CA VAL A 16 4.63 -24.91 -7.83
C VAL A 16 3.58 -25.38 -8.84
N ASN A 17 2.66 -26.21 -8.38
CA ASN A 17 1.46 -26.53 -9.14
C ASN A 17 0.51 -25.32 -9.12
N LEU A 18 0.24 -24.76 -10.30
CA LEU A 18 -0.59 -23.58 -10.43
C LEU A 18 -2.06 -23.82 -10.00
N VAL A 19 -2.56 -25.05 -10.11
CA VAL A 19 -3.91 -25.40 -9.63
C VAL A 19 -3.97 -25.32 -8.11
N ASP A 20 -2.95 -25.86 -7.41
CA ASP A 20 -2.88 -25.85 -5.95
C ASP A 20 -2.70 -24.41 -5.40
N LEU A 21 -2.00 -23.57 -6.15
CA LEU A 21 -1.82 -22.16 -5.80
C LEU A 21 -3.14 -21.36 -5.93
N VAL A 22 -3.91 -21.62 -7.00
CA VAL A 22 -5.13 -20.88 -7.37
C VAL A 22 -6.36 -21.36 -6.62
N SER A 23 -6.46 -22.66 -6.28
CA SER A 23 -7.64 -23.28 -5.67
C SER A 23 -8.17 -22.61 -4.39
N PRO A 24 -7.34 -21.98 -3.53
CA PRO A 24 -7.86 -21.22 -2.38
C PRO A 24 -8.64 -19.96 -2.75
N TYR A 25 -8.48 -19.44 -3.96
CA TYR A 25 -9.10 -18.19 -4.45
C TYR A 25 -10.24 -18.45 -5.43
N VAL A 26 -10.19 -19.58 -6.15
CA VAL A 26 -11.13 -19.89 -7.24
C VAL A 26 -11.55 -21.36 -7.15
N GLU A 27 -12.85 -21.61 -7.11
CA GLU A 27 -13.39 -22.97 -7.24
C GLU A 27 -13.13 -23.47 -8.66
N LEU A 28 -12.14 -24.34 -8.82
CA LEU A 28 -11.69 -24.87 -10.10
C LEU A 28 -12.36 -26.22 -10.40
N LYS A 29 -12.89 -26.37 -11.63
CA LYS A 29 -13.42 -27.62 -12.18
C LYS A 29 -12.59 -28.05 -13.37
N ARG A 30 -12.28 -29.34 -13.47
CA ARG A 30 -11.49 -29.90 -14.57
C ARG A 30 -12.20 -29.73 -15.90
N ALA A 31 -11.47 -29.29 -16.92
CA ALA A 31 -11.95 -29.08 -18.31
C ALA A 31 -10.90 -29.59 -19.30
N GLY A 32 -10.89 -30.90 -19.54
CA GLY A 32 -9.86 -31.57 -20.36
C GLY A 32 -8.49 -31.54 -19.68
N SER A 33 -7.48 -30.98 -20.37
CA SER A 33 -6.12 -30.75 -19.86
C SER A 33 -5.99 -29.48 -19.04
N SER A 34 -7.04 -28.67 -18.90
CA SER A 34 -7.05 -27.42 -18.14
C SER A 34 -8.08 -27.47 -17.01
N TRP A 35 -8.07 -26.43 -16.16
CA TRP A 35 -9.05 -26.21 -15.11
C TRP A 35 -9.75 -24.88 -15.37
N LYS A 36 -11.05 -24.78 -15.04
CA LYS A 36 -11.81 -23.56 -15.21
C LYS A 36 -12.60 -23.19 -13.98
N GLY A 37 -12.78 -21.89 -13.76
CA GLY A 37 -13.59 -21.33 -12.67
C GLY A 37 -14.11 -19.95 -13.02
N LEU A 38 -14.80 -19.32 -12.08
CA LEU A 38 -15.17 -17.91 -12.17
C LEU A 38 -13.93 -17.04 -11.95
N SER A 39 -13.90 -15.89 -12.61
CA SER A 39 -12.77 -14.95 -12.48
C SER A 39 -12.66 -14.41 -11.04
N PRO A 40 -11.45 -14.42 -10.43
CA PRO A 40 -11.22 -13.73 -9.16
C PRO A 40 -11.06 -12.21 -9.34
N PHE A 41 -10.99 -11.71 -10.58
CA PHE A 41 -10.70 -10.31 -10.90
C PHE A 41 -11.94 -9.50 -11.28
N THR A 42 -13.09 -10.15 -11.50
CA THR A 42 -14.37 -9.52 -11.84
C THR A 42 -15.55 -10.40 -11.42
N GLN A 43 -16.68 -9.77 -11.19
CA GLN A 43 -17.92 -10.52 -10.91
C GLN A 43 -18.51 -11.05 -12.22
N GLU A 44 -18.67 -12.36 -12.31
CA GLU A 44 -19.25 -13.03 -13.48
C GLU A 44 -20.07 -14.24 -13.08
N LYS A 45 -20.99 -14.67 -13.95
CA LYS A 45 -21.83 -15.86 -13.73
C LYS A 45 -21.38 -17.06 -14.56
N THR A 46 -20.56 -16.84 -15.55
CA THR A 46 -20.08 -17.89 -16.47
C THR A 46 -18.57 -18.03 -16.31
N PRO A 47 -18.05 -19.25 -16.05
CA PRO A 47 -16.62 -19.47 -15.89
C PRO A 47 -15.81 -19.01 -17.11
N SER A 48 -14.91 -18.05 -16.92
CA SER A 48 -14.00 -17.51 -17.93
C SER A 48 -12.53 -17.61 -17.56
N PHE A 49 -12.24 -18.04 -16.34
CA PHE A 49 -10.88 -18.16 -15.82
C PHE A 49 -10.37 -19.60 -16.04
N TYR A 50 -9.25 -19.74 -16.75
CA TYR A 50 -8.65 -21.03 -17.10
C TYR A 50 -7.23 -21.14 -16.53
N VAL A 51 -6.90 -22.29 -15.97
CA VAL A 51 -5.58 -22.65 -15.47
C VAL A 51 -5.04 -23.81 -16.31
N HIS A 52 -3.83 -23.66 -16.82
CA HIS A 52 -3.11 -24.67 -17.61
C HIS A 52 -1.89 -25.16 -16.83
N PRO A 53 -2.02 -26.19 -15.96
CA PRO A 53 -0.95 -26.61 -15.07
C PRO A 53 0.29 -27.09 -15.83
N ASP A 54 0.13 -27.84 -16.92
CA ASP A 54 1.24 -28.36 -17.72
C ASP A 54 2.08 -27.26 -18.40
N ARG A 55 1.50 -26.09 -18.59
CA ARG A 55 2.14 -24.93 -19.21
C ARG A 55 2.48 -23.83 -18.21
N GLY A 56 2.07 -23.96 -16.94
CA GLY A 56 2.38 -23.04 -15.87
C GLY A 56 1.75 -21.64 -16.03
N PHE A 57 0.61 -21.49 -16.74
CA PHE A 57 -0.05 -20.20 -16.91
C PHE A 57 -1.57 -20.28 -16.70
N TYR A 58 -2.15 -19.11 -16.39
CA TYR A 58 -3.61 -18.90 -16.40
C TYR A 58 -4.02 -17.89 -17.45
N LYS A 59 -5.29 -17.94 -17.86
CA LYS A 59 -5.93 -16.97 -18.74
C LYS A 59 -7.36 -16.69 -18.27
N CYS A 60 -7.70 -15.42 -18.09
CA CYS A 60 -9.04 -14.93 -17.85
C CYS A 60 -9.57 -14.29 -19.13
N PHE A 61 -10.62 -14.88 -19.73
CA PHE A 61 -11.16 -14.39 -21.01
C PHE A 61 -12.09 -13.19 -20.80
N SER A 62 -12.71 -12.99 -19.63
CA SER A 62 -13.58 -11.85 -19.37
C SER A 62 -12.81 -10.55 -19.17
N THR A 63 -11.63 -10.60 -18.58
CA THR A 63 -10.78 -9.41 -18.33
C THR A 63 -9.64 -9.28 -19.33
N GLY A 64 -9.35 -10.32 -20.12
CA GLY A 64 -8.19 -10.38 -21.00
C GLY A 64 -6.86 -10.67 -20.28
N GLU A 65 -6.88 -10.82 -18.97
CA GLU A 65 -5.71 -11.04 -18.14
C GLU A 65 -5.14 -12.46 -18.23
N GLY A 66 -3.86 -12.59 -17.97
CA GLY A 66 -3.18 -13.88 -17.94
C GLY A 66 -1.76 -13.73 -17.44
N GLY A 67 -1.15 -14.84 -17.05
CA GLY A 67 0.21 -14.86 -16.54
C GLY A 67 0.57 -16.16 -15.82
N ASP A 68 1.71 -16.14 -15.15
CA ASP A 68 2.22 -17.25 -14.36
C ASP A 68 1.79 -17.17 -12.88
N CYS A 69 2.35 -18.05 -12.05
CA CYS A 69 2.07 -18.11 -10.61
C CYS A 69 2.36 -16.77 -9.89
N PHE A 70 3.40 -16.05 -10.30
CA PHE A 70 3.76 -14.77 -9.71
C PHE A 70 2.75 -13.70 -10.06
N THR A 71 2.43 -13.57 -11.36
CA THR A 71 1.44 -12.60 -11.84
C THR A 71 0.09 -12.81 -11.17
N PHE A 72 -0.32 -14.07 -10.94
CA PHE A 72 -1.55 -14.40 -10.25
C PHE A 72 -1.53 -13.86 -8.80
N ILE A 73 -0.49 -14.21 -8.02
CA ILE A 73 -0.38 -13.80 -6.61
C ILE A 73 -0.22 -12.28 -6.48
N MET A 74 0.58 -11.65 -7.34
CA MET A 74 0.71 -10.19 -7.36
C MET A 74 -0.65 -9.50 -7.45
N LYS A 75 -1.58 -10.04 -8.24
CA LYS A 75 -2.90 -9.46 -8.44
C LYS A 75 -3.89 -9.77 -7.33
N VAL A 76 -3.98 -11.02 -6.88
CA VAL A 76 -4.99 -11.40 -5.87
C VAL A 76 -4.62 -10.97 -4.46
N GLU A 77 -3.33 -10.89 -4.15
CA GLU A 77 -2.81 -10.45 -2.84
C GLU A 77 -2.32 -8.99 -2.85
N ASN A 78 -2.38 -8.32 -4.00
CA ASN A 78 -1.88 -6.95 -4.19
C ASN A 78 -0.41 -6.78 -3.74
N LEU A 79 0.45 -7.69 -4.18
CA LEU A 79 1.86 -7.76 -3.82
C LEU A 79 2.77 -7.33 -4.97
N GLU A 80 3.95 -6.83 -4.63
CA GLU A 80 5.06 -6.64 -5.57
C GLU A 80 5.71 -7.98 -5.92
N PHE A 81 6.45 -8.04 -7.04
CA PHE A 81 7.08 -9.27 -7.52
C PHE A 81 7.98 -9.97 -6.47
N PRO A 82 8.86 -9.28 -5.71
CA PRO A 82 9.64 -9.92 -4.65
C PRO A 82 8.77 -10.49 -3.53
N GLU A 83 7.73 -9.77 -3.13
CA GLU A 83 6.78 -10.19 -2.09
C GLU A 83 5.98 -11.41 -2.54
N ALA A 84 5.58 -11.47 -3.82
CA ALA A 84 4.89 -12.61 -4.39
C ALA A 84 5.78 -13.87 -4.42
N ILE A 85 7.09 -13.71 -4.71
CA ILE A 85 8.07 -14.80 -4.64
C ILE A 85 8.15 -15.35 -3.21
N GLU A 86 8.29 -14.45 -2.20
CA GLU A 86 8.36 -14.87 -0.79
C GLU A 86 7.07 -15.53 -0.31
N PHE A 87 5.92 -15.00 -0.71
CA PHE A 87 4.62 -15.56 -0.40
C PHE A 87 4.48 -17.01 -0.92
N ILE A 88 4.81 -17.21 -2.20
CA ILE A 88 4.73 -18.53 -2.83
C ILE A 88 5.75 -19.48 -2.19
N ALA A 89 7.00 -19.03 -2.00
CA ALA A 89 8.04 -19.83 -1.38
C ALA A 89 7.64 -20.30 0.02
N LYS A 90 7.07 -19.42 0.84
CA LYS A 90 6.55 -19.75 2.17
C LYS A 90 5.40 -20.74 2.10
N LYS A 91 4.46 -20.56 1.18
CA LYS A 91 3.27 -21.43 1.03
C LYS A 91 3.65 -22.85 0.60
N PHE A 92 4.65 -23.00 -0.26
CA PHE A 92 5.10 -24.29 -0.80
C PHE A 92 6.40 -24.80 -0.13
N ASN A 93 6.84 -24.15 0.95
CA ASN A 93 8.04 -24.51 1.71
C ASN A 93 9.32 -24.61 0.85
N ILE A 94 9.48 -23.66 -0.08
CA ILE A 94 10.64 -23.55 -0.96
C ILE A 94 11.67 -22.62 -0.34
N THR A 95 12.92 -23.06 -0.24
CA THR A 95 14.03 -22.23 0.26
C THR A 95 14.48 -21.25 -0.83
N LEU A 96 14.53 -19.96 -0.49
CA LEU A 96 15.01 -18.93 -1.41
C LEU A 96 16.52 -18.74 -1.25
N GLU A 97 17.21 -18.69 -2.39
CA GLU A 97 18.61 -18.26 -2.48
C GLU A 97 18.64 -16.76 -2.81
N TYR A 98 19.62 -16.03 -2.28
CA TYR A 98 19.77 -14.59 -2.49
C TYR A 98 21.15 -14.28 -3.07
N GLU A 99 21.19 -13.33 -4.00
CA GLU A 99 22.41 -12.80 -4.61
C GLU A 99 22.77 -11.44 -4.01
N ALA A 100 24.04 -11.10 -3.96
CA ALA A 100 24.47 -9.78 -3.50
C ALA A 100 23.98 -8.68 -4.45
N GLY A 101 23.25 -7.66 -3.93
CA GLY A 101 22.83 -6.48 -4.69
C GLY A 101 21.32 -6.13 -4.72
N GLY A 102 20.45 -6.89 -4.01
CA GLY A 102 19.03 -6.55 -3.83
C GLY A 102 18.70 -6.02 -2.41
N PRO A 103 17.46 -5.55 -2.10
CA PRO A 103 17.07 -5.09 -0.77
C PRO A 103 17.18 -6.22 0.25
N SER A 104 17.70 -5.93 1.44
CA SER A 104 17.78 -6.89 2.54
C SER A 104 16.36 -7.25 3.04
N ARG A 105 16.26 -8.39 3.76
CA ARG A 105 15.00 -8.78 4.41
C ARG A 105 14.51 -7.69 5.38
N GLU A 106 15.43 -6.97 6.00
CA GLU A 106 15.14 -5.87 6.91
C GLU A 106 14.60 -4.65 6.15
N GLU A 107 15.19 -4.31 5.00
CA GLU A 107 14.71 -3.22 4.13
C GLU A 107 13.35 -3.52 3.52
N MET A 108 13.08 -4.77 3.14
CA MET A 108 11.77 -5.21 2.67
C MET A 108 10.72 -5.14 3.79
N SER A 109 11.08 -5.57 5.00
CA SER A 109 10.23 -5.45 6.19
C SER A 109 9.93 -3.98 6.51
N LEU A 110 10.93 -3.12 6.42
CA LEU A 110 10.80 -1.69 6.64
C LEU A 110 9.89 -1.03 5.60
N ARG A 111 10.07 -1.37 4.32
CA ARG A 111 9.21 -0.87 3.23
C ARG A 111 7.74 -1.23 3.46
N LYS A 112 7.46 -2.46 3.88
CA LYS A 112 6.12 -2.89 4.25
C LYS A 112 5.56 -2.06 5.41
N GLN A 113 6.36 -1.85 6.47
CA GLN A 113 5.96 -1.01 7.59
C GLN A 113 5.67 0.43 7.17
N ILE A 114 6.42 1.00 6.22
CA ILE A 114 6.17 2.35 5.70
C ILE A 114 4.82 2.42 4.97
N PHE A 115 4.46 1.44 4.15
CA PHE A 115 3.13 1.38 3.53
C PHE A 115 2.02 1.32 4.57
N GLU A 116 2.16 0.46 5.58
CA GLU A 116 1.20 0.37 6.69
C GLU A 116 1.05 1.70 7.45
N ILE A 117 2.15 2.40 7.70
CA ILE A 117 2.17 3.72 8.31
C ILE A 117 1.46 4.76 7.43
N HIS A 118 1.68 4.74 6.12
CA HIS A 118 1.02 5.67 5.20
C HIS A 118 -0.49 5.42 5.12
N GLU A 119 -0.96 4.18 5.10
CA GLU A 119 -2.39 3.87 5.13
C GLU A 119 -3.04 4.28 6.46
N LEU A 120 -2.36 4.03 7.60
CA LEU A 120 -2.81 4.51 8.91
C LEU A 120 -2.87 6.04 8.98
N ALA A 121 -1.84 6.72 8.44
CA ALA A 121 -1.84 8.18 8.36
C ALA A 121 -2.97 8.71 7.48
N THR A 122 -3.22 8.06 6.35
CA THR A 122 -4.32 8.42 5.44
C THR A 122 -5.66 8.34 6.14
N THR A 123 -5.93 7.23 6.82
CA THR A 123 -7.16 7.02 7.60
C THR A 123 -7.31 8.08 8.69
N TRP A 124 -6.24 8.37 9.42
CA TRP A 124 -6.26 9.36 10.49
C TRP A 124 -6.45 10.79 9.96
N PHE A 125 -5.73 11.21 8.91
CA PHE A 125 -5.91 12.52 8.31
C PHE A 125 -7.33 12.69 7.75
N HIS A 126 -7.88 11.64 7.15
CA HIS A 126 -9.24 11.64 6.64
C HIS A 126 -10.25 11.79 7.78
N GLN A 127 -10.09 11.05 8.87
CA GLN A 127 -10.92 11.20 10.06
C GLN A 127 -10.85 12.63 10.62
N GLN A 128 -9.65 13.21 10.71
CA GLN A 128 -9.50 14.61 11.13
C GLN A 128 -10.23 15.57 10.18
N PHE A 129 -10.20 15.31 8.88
CA PHE A 129 -10.92 16.13 7.90
C PHE A 129 -12.44 16.04 8.07
N ILE A 130 -12.99 14.84 8.33
CA ILE A 130 -14.43 14.63 8.45
C ILE A 130 -14.96 15.13 9.81
N GLU A 131 -14.31 14.77 10.91
CA GLU A 131 -14.86 14.88 12.26
C GLU A 131 -14.38 16.13 13.04
N SER A 132 -13.16 16.61 12.77
CA SER A 132 -12.57 17.68 13.56
C SER A 132 -13.26 19.04 13.31
N GLU A 133 -13.55 19.78 14.38
CA GLU A 133 -14.01 21.16 14.28
C GLU A 133 -12.95 22.08 13.66
N GLU A 134 -11.67 21.82 13.96
CA GLU A 134 -10.53 22.53 13.38
C GLU A 134 -10.54 22.48 11.85
N ALA A 135 -11.04 21.37 11.27
CA ALA A 135 -11.13 21.18 9.83
C ALA A 135 -12.39 21.80 9.19
N ALA A 136 -13.32 22.42 9.93
CA ALA A 136 -14.53 22.99 9.36
C ALA A 136 -14.25 24.04 8.26
N PRO A 137 -13.31 24.98 8.39
CA PRO A 137 -12.94 25.90 7.31
C PRO A 137 -12.36 25.19 6.10
N VAL A 138 -11.68 24.04 6.31
CA VAL A 138 -11.05 23.26 5.25
C VAL A 138 -12.09 22.50 4.44
N ARG A 139 -13.12 21.93 5.11
CA ARG A 139 -14.29 21.34 4.42
C ARG A 139 -15.01 22.38 3.57
N LYS A 140 -15.23 23.59 4.11
CA LYS A 140 -15.83 24.69 3.37
C LYS A 140 -14.97 25.08 2.16
N TYR A 141 -13.64 25.20 2.33
CA TYR A 141 -12.72 25.44 1.22
C TYR A 141 -12.83 24.35 0.15
N TRP A 142 -12.91 23.07 0.54
CA TRP A 142 -13.05 21.92 -0.36
C TRP A 142 -14.31 22.02 -1.21
N GLN A 143 -15.44 22.35 -0.59
CA GLN A 143 -16.74 22.44 -1.25
C GLN A 143 -16.89 23.73 -2.06
N ASP A 144 -16.69 24.90 -1.44
CA ASP A 144 -17.05 26.19 -2.01
C ASP A 144 -16.00 26.69 -3.03
N GLN A 145 -14.71 26.49 -2.74
CA GLN A 145 -13.64 27.01 -3.59
C GLN A 145 -13.10 25.99 -4.57
N ARG A 146 -13.12 24.71 -4.21
CA ARG A 146 -12.65 23.63 -5.09
C ARG A 146 -13.77 22.96 -5.87
N GLY A 147 -15.03 23.14 -5.46
CA GLY A 147 -16.21 22.62 -6.13
C GLY A 147 -16.36 21.09 -6.02
N PHE A 148 -15.73 20.46 -5.03
CA PHE A 148 -15.80 19.02 -4.83
C PHE A 148 -16.81 18.66 -3.75
N THR A 149 -17.42 17.49 -3.87
CA THR A 149 -18.36 16.95 -2.88
C THR A 149 -17.65 16.25 -1.72
N MET A 150 -18.38 15.96 -0.65
CA MET A 150 -17.86 15.16 0.46
C MET A 150 -17.69 13.69 0.07
N GLU A 151 -18.52 13.18 -0.84
CA GLU A 151 -18.38 11.83 -1.42
C GLU A 151 -17.05 11.70 -2.17
N THR A 152 -16.68 12.72 -2.97
CA THR A 152 -15.34 12.75 -3.61
C THR A 152 -14.22 12.77 -2.58
N ALA A 153 -14.39 13.52 -1.49
CA ALA A 153 -13.37 13.54 -0.42
C ALA A 153 -13.22 12.17 0.26
N ASP A 154 -14.33 11.44 0.44
CA ASP A 154 -14.30 10.08 1.00
C ASP A 154 -13.69 9.08 0.02
N GLU A 155 -14.02 9.14 -1.25
CA GLU A 155 -13.49 8.25 -2.29
C GLU A 155 -11.96 8.34 -2.40
N VAL A 156 -11.42 9.57 -2.48
CA VAL A 156 -9.96 9.78 -2.62
C VAL A 156 -9.23 9.92 -1.27
N LYS A 157 -9.94 9.80 -0.14
CA LYS A 157 -9.42 9.94 1.23
C LYS A 157 -8.69 11.27 1.46
N ILE A 158 -9.32 12.38 1.05
CA ILE A 158 -8.83 13.72 1.41
C ILE A 158 -8.75 13.84 2.93
N GLY A 159 -7.68 14.43 3.42
CA GLY A 159 -7.38 14.53 4.84
C GLY A 159 -7.09 15.95 5.31
N TYR A 160 -6.99 16.10 6.62
CA TYR A 160 -6.52 17.31 7.27
C TYR A 160 -5.42 16.98 8.27
N ALA A 161 -4.32 17.69 8.19
CA ALA A 161 -3.25 17.63 9.19
C ALA A 161 -3.48 18.72 10.23
N PRO A 162 -3.79 18.39 11.50
CA PRO A 162 -3.99 19.37 12.56
C PRO A 162 -2.78 20.27 12.80
N VAL A 163 -3.01 21.45 13.38
CA VAL A 163 -1.95 22.41 13.73
C VAL A 163 -1.01 21.86 14.82
N ALA A 164 -1.51 21.00 15.68
CA ALA A 164 -0.73 20.39 16.76
C ALA A 164 0.48 19.59 16.24
N ARG A 165 1.68 19.95 16.74
CA ARG A 165 2.97 19.42 16.23
C ARG A 165 3.16 17.92 16.39
N ASN A 166 2.56 17.31 17.41
CA ASN A 166 2.79 15.91 17.77
C ASN A 166 1.54 15.03 17.67
N ALA A 167 0.41 15.55 17.17
CA ALA A 167 -0.86 14.83 17.15
C ALA A 167 -0.75 13.47 16.43
N LEU A 168 -0.17 13.42 15.23
CA LEU A 168 0.04 12.18 14.49
C LEU A 168 1.04 11.24 15.21
N ALA A 169 2.07 11.79 15.83
CA ALA A 169 3.05 10.98 16.57
C ALA A 169 2.43 10.31 17.80
N LEU A 170 1.57 11.00 18.53
CA LEU A 170 0.81 10.42 19.65
C LEU A 170 -0.14 9.33 19.18
N TYR A 171 -0.86 9.56 18.09
CA TYR A 171 -1.72 8.55 17.48
C TYR A 171 -0.97 7.27 17.11
N PHE A 172 0.25 7.39 16.56
CA PHE A 172 1.08 6.24 16.25
C PHE A 172 1.67 5.56 17.49
N LYS A 173 2.04 6.33 18.51
CA LYS A 173 2.50 5.81 19.81
C LYS A 173 1.44 4.91 20.45
N GLU A 174 0.19 5.35 20.49
CA GLU A 174 -0.93 4.59 21.04
C GLU A 174 -1.16 3.26 20.30
N ARG A 175 -0.78 3.17 19.03
CA ARG A 175 -0.87 1.97 18.19
C ARG A 175 0.39 1.13 18.16
N GLY A 176 1.39 1.48 18.95
CA GLY A 176 2.63 0.71 19.06
C GLY A 176 3.51 0.76 17.82
N ILE A 177 3.36 1.79 16.96
CA ILE A 177 4.18 1.94 15.76
C ILE A 177 5.63 2.23 16.17
N PRO A 178 6.63 1.47 15.70
CA PRO A 178 8.02 1.67 16.08
C PRO A 178 8.56 3.04 15.65
N ALA A 179 9.29 3.72 16.54
CA ALA A 179 9.90 5.01 16.27
C ALA A 179 10.87 4.98 15.06
N ALA A 180 11.56 3.86 14.85
CA ALA A 180 12.45 3.65 13.69
C ALA A 180 11.68 3.73 12.36
N ALA A 181 10.51 3.10 12.28
CA ALA A 181 9.66 3.13 11.10
C ALA A 181 9.02 4.51 10.88
N MET A 182 8.58 5.18 11.97
CA MET A 182 8.09 6.57 11.90
C MET A 182 9.13 7.53 11.31
N ARG A 183 10.39 7.39 11.72
CA ARG A 183 11.51 8.23 11.24
C ARG A 183 11.68 8.16 9.73
N GLN A 184 11.50 6.97 9.16
CA GLN A 184 11.69 6.74 7.73
C GLN A 184 10.43 6.96 6.88
N SER A 185 9.27 7.17 7.52
CA SER A 185 8.00 7.38 6.81
C SER A 185 7.91 8.71 6.03
N GLY A 186 8.80 9.66 6.31
CA GLY A 186 8.73 11.00 5.72
C GLY A 186 7.63 11.91 6.29
N LEU A 187 6.85 11.43 7.26
CA LEU A 187 5.74 12.19 7.89
C LEU A 187 6.20 13.11 9.02
N PHE A 188 7.43 12.96 9.47
CA PHE A 188 7.97 13.67 10.63
C PHE A 188 9.32 14.30 10.35
N PHE A 189 9.60 15.39 11.07
CA PHE A 189 10.93 15.87 11.33
C PHE A 189 11.44 15.18 12.60
N ALA A 190 12.46 14.34 12.48
CA ALA A 190 13.11 13.68 13.59
C ALA A 190 14.63 13.81 13.45
N ARG A 191 15.33 14.01 14.58
CA ARG A 191 16.80 13.94 14.63
C ARG A 191 17.22 12.48 14.81
N ASP A 192 18.38 12.11 14.29
CA ASP A 192 18.86 10.72 14.33
C ASP A 192 18.98 10.11 15.74
N ASN A 193 19.14 10.93 16.76
CA ASN A 193 19.29 10.52 18.16
C ASN A 193 17.97 10.50 18.95
N GLU A 194 16.84 10.81 18.33
CA GLU A 194 15.55 10.87 19.01
C GLU A 194 14.81 9.52 18.92
N ASN A 195 14.81 8.77 20.03
CA ASN A 195 14.15 7.46 20.13
C ASN A 195 12.75 7.52 20.74
N PHE A 196 12.28 8.70 21.12
CA PHE A 196 10.98 8.87 21.78
C PHE A 196 9.96 9.46 20.84
N HIS A 197 8.76 8.88 20.82
CA HIS A 197 7.64 9.37 20.02
C HIS A 197 7.29 10.83 20.28
N ASP A 198 7.49 11.31 21.51
CA ASP A 198 7.17 12.67 21.94
C ASP A 198 8.05 13.75 21.25
N ASN A 199 9.18 13.34 20.69
CA ASN A 199 10.10 14.24 19.98
C ASN A 199 9.81 14.35 18.47
N PHE A 200 8.91 13.51 17.95
CA PHE A 200 8.52 13.57 16.54
C PHE A 200 7.60 14.76 16.30
N LYS A 201 8.02 15.66 15.41
CA LYS A 201 7.22 16.79 14.95
C LYS A 201 6.64 16.49 13.58
N SER A 202 5.33 16.60 13.45
CA SER A 202 4.66 16.39 12.17
C SER A 202 5.20 17.35 11.10
N ARG A 203 5.51 16.81 9.93
CA ARG A 203 5.96 17.59 8.77
C ARG A 203 4.81 18.44 8.19
N PHE A 204 3.59 17.95 8.31
CA PHE A 204 2.40 18.61 7.79
C PHE A 204 1.57 19.14 8.95
N ARG A 205 1.22 20.44 8.92
CA ARG A 205 0.47 21.13 9.97
C ARG A 205 -0.49 22.15 9.38
N GLY A 206 -1.76 22.11 9.77
CA GLY A 206 -2.79 23.01 9.26
C GLY A 206 -2.93 22.95 7.72
N ARG A 207 -2.82 21.76 7.14
CA ARG A 207 -2.80 21.54 5.68
C ARG A 207 -3.86 20.56 5.23
N LEU A 208 -4.39 20.80 4.03
CA LEU A 208 -5.20 19.81 3.32
C LEU A 208 -4.27 18.72 2.78
N MET A 209 -4.54 17.48 3.15
CA MET A 209 -3.73 16.31 2.80
C MET A 209 -4.35 15.53 1.65
N VAL A 210 -3.52 15.16 0.68
CA VAL A 210 -3.92 14.32 -0.46
C VAL A 210 -2.97 13.13 -0.53
N PRO A 211 -3.45 11.90 -0.34
CA PRO A 211 -2.61 10.71 -0.47
C PRO A 211 -2.26 10.47 -1.94
N ILE A 212 -1.02 10.10 -2.20
CA ILE A 212 -0.52 9.69 -3.52
C ILE A 212 -0.42 8.18 -3.51
N ARG A 213 -1.11 7.52 -4.45
CA ARG A 213 -1.16 6.06 -4.55
C ARG A 213 -0.34 5.56 -5.74
N ASP A 214 0.27 4.41 -5.58
CA ASP A 214 0.90 3.69 -6.69
C ASP A 214 -0.14 2.94 -7.55
N VAL A 215 0.34 2.24 -8.56
CA VAL A 215 -0.50 1.46 -9.48
C VAL A 215 -1.21 0.27 -8.82
N GLN A 216 -0.77 -0.15 -7.64
CA GLN A 216 -1.41 -1.16 -6.81
C GLN A 216 -2.43 -0.56 -5.81
N GLY A 217 -2.60 0.75 -5.81
CA GLY A 217 -3.51 1.46 -4.91
C GLY A 217 -2.96 1.75 -3.51
N ARG A 218 -1.68 1.43 -3.21
CA ARG A 218 -1.04 1.67 -1.92
C ARG A 218 -0.60 3.12 -1.79
N VAL A 219 -0.75 3.72 -0.62
CA VAL A 219 -0.27 5.08 -0.37
C VAL A 219 1.26 5.08 -0.25
N VAL A 220 1.91 5.76 -1.17
CA VAL A 220 3.39 5.88 -1.25
C VAL A 220 3.91 7.22 -0.76
N ALA A 221 3.07 8.25 -0.78
CA ALA A 221 3.44 9.61 -0.38
C ALA A 221 2.19 10.45 -0.08
N PHE A 222 2.41 11.67 0.34
CA PHE A 222 1.38 12.69 0.48
C PHE A 222 1.81 13.98 -0.22
N THR A 223 0.85 14.68 -0.80
CA THR A 223 1.01 16.11 -1.05
C THR A 223 0.09 16.90 -0.13
N ALA A 224 0.55 18.05 0.32
CA ALA A 224 -0.14 18.83 1.33
C ALA A 224 -0.29 20.29 0.88
N ARG A 225 -1.54 20.73 0.72
CA ARG A 225 -1.84 22.11 0.31
C ARG A 225 -1.84 23.03 1.52
N GLN A 226 -1.17 24.16 1.39
CA GLN A 226 -1.22 25.26 2.36
C GLN A 226 -2.66 25.81 2.46
N LEU A 227 -3.03 26.14 3.69
CA LEU A 227 -4.29 26.80 4.05
C LEU A 227 -4.03 28.00 4.96
N GLU A 228 -5.06 28.77 5.29
CA GLU A 228 -4.96 29.86 6.26
C GLU A 228 -4.54 29.39 7.65
N GLN A 229 -4.95 28.17 8.01
CA GLN A 229 -4.59 27.50 9.28
C GLN A 229 -3.13 27.06 9.35
N THR A 230 -2.40 27.04 8.24
CA THR A 230 -0.98 26.65 8.25
C THR A 230 -0.19 27.60 9.14
N PRO A 231 0.48 27.10 10.20
CA PRO A 231 1.14 27.96 11.21
C PRO A 231 2.24 28.84 10.60
N ALA A 232 2.45 30.00 11.21
CA ALA A 232 3.48 30.95 10.77
C ALA A 232 4.90 30.38 10.89
N ASP A 233 5.12 29.45 11.82
CA ASP A 233 6.38 28.76 12.05
C ASP A 233 6.54 27.44 11.27
N ASP A 234 5.65 27.16 10.31
CA ASP A 234 5.81 26.03 9.41
C ASP A 234 6.99 26.28 8.45
N PRO A 235 8.03 25.40 8.41
CA PRO A 235 9.20 25.62 7.57
C PRO A 235 8.89 25.72 6.07
N ALA A 236 7.78 25.16 5.63
CA ALA A 236 7.31 25.18 4.25
C ALA A 236 6.11 26.13 4.05
N ARG A 237 5.90 27.10 4.94
CA ARG A 237 4.73 27.98 4.89
C ARG A 237 4.55 28.68 3.53
N GLU A 238 5.62 29.09 2.91
CA GLU A 238 5.57 29.80 1.63
C GLU A 238 5.24 28.88 0.44
N ALA A 239 5.42 27.58 0.61
CA ALA A 239 5.12 26.61 -0.43
C ALA A 239 3.62 26.32 -0.45
N LYS A 240 2.96 26.62 -1.57
CA LYS A 240 1.54 26.32 -1.80
C LYS A 240 1.23 24.83 -1.66
N TYR A 241 2.17 23.98 -2.07
CA TYR A 241 2.15 22.53 -1.94
C TYR A 241 3.51 22.03 -1.41
N VAL A 242 3.46 20.98 -0.61
CA VAL A 242 4.62 20.26 -0.06
C VAL A 242 4.47 18.78 -0.35
#